data_6fd078f75b8fb85601d7d755d98200e5
#
_entry.id   6fd078f75b8fb85601d7d755d98200e5
#
_cell.length_a   1.000
_cell.length_b   1.000
_cell.length_c   1.000
_cell.angle_alpha   90.00
_cell.angle_beta   90.00
_cell.angle_gamma   90.00
#
_symmetry.space_group_name_H-M   'P 1'
#
loop_
_entity.id
_entity.type
_entity.pdbx_description
1 polymer ?
#
loop_
_entity_poly.entity_id
_entity_poly.type
_entity_poly.pdbx_seq_one_letter_code
_entity_poly.pdbx_strand_id
1 'polypeptide(L)'
;KSDIKSLLMEFSEIPPYLGNSDFYTDWGDPRVFTLGDMGVGECAGEVVSLTEVELASAERICFEAQVKLDEGNLEDAEGKAYKSMLRGATALLRKEFQDVPSDPDDIVLQFKEHFYDTKIFFDRFAKGKFGKYLLNRNENPPTDLNNDLVHRKIEESQLFLEAAHACYARLRDAETKENRG
;
A
#
# COMPACT_ATOMS: atom_id res chain seq x y z
N LYS A 1 25.53 -18.01 11.23
CA LYS A 1 24.20 -18.20 11.83
C LYS A 1 24.34 -17.73 13.27
N SER A 2 24.02 -16.44 13.52
CA SER A 2 23.80 -16.00 14.89
C SER A 2 22.64 -16.83 15.43
N ASP A 3 22.88 -17.57 16.45
CA ASP A 3 21.89 -18.42 17.07
C ASP A 3 20.81 -17.51 17.68
N ILE A 4 19.55 -17.68 17.25
CA ILE A 4 18.41 -16.92 17.78
C ILE A 4 18.37 -17.01 19.31
N LYS A 5 18.88 -18.12 19.89
CA LYS A 5 19.02 -18.27 21.32
C LYS A 5 20.03 -17.30 21.95
N SER A 6 21.15 -17.00 21.27
CA SER A 6 22.12 -16.04 21.79
C SER A 6 21.58 -14.62 21.74
N LEU A 7 20.82 -14.28 20.67
CA LEU A 7 20.14 -13.00 20.55
C LEU A 7 19.09 -12.80 21.65
N LEU A 8 18.31 -13.82 21.95
CA LEU A 8 17.31 -13.78 23.03
C LEU A 8 17.97 -13.70 24.43
N MET A 9 19.15 -14.29 24.62
CA MET A 9 19.92 -14.16 25.89
C MET A 9 20.51 -12.77 26.05
N GLU A 10 20.98 -12.13 24.96
CA GLU A 10 21.43 -10.73 24.99
C GLU A 10 20.27 -9.77 25.32
N PHE A 11 19.08 -10.06 24.85
CA PHE A 11 17.87 -9.28 25.19
C PHE A 11 17.46 -9.43 26.66
N SER A 12 17.77 -10.54 27.32
CA SER A 12 17.46 -10.75 28.74
C SER A 12 18.31 -9.89 29.68
N GLU A 13 19.44 -9.37 29.20
CA GLU A 13 20.36 -8.49 29.96
C GLU A 13 19.99 -7.01 29.83
N ILE A 14 19.01 -6.65 28.97
CA ILE A 14 18.53 -5.29 28.77
C ILE A 14 17.42 -4.96 29.78
N PRO A 15 17.15 -3.65 30.06
CA PRO A 15 16.40 -3.17 31.22
C PRO A 15 15.11 -3.93 31.60
N PRO A 16 14.68 -3.87 32.88
CA PRO A 16 13.72 -4.80 33.51
C PRO A 16 12.39 -4.98 32.81
N TYR A 17 11.94 -4.03 31.98
CA TYR A 17 10.71 -4.12 31.23
C TYR A 17 10.82 -4.96 29.94
N LEU A 18 12.05 -5.21 29.47
CA LEU A 18 12.33 -6.12 28.36
C LEU A 18 12.83 -7.49 28.83
N GLY A 19 13.29 -7.59 30.07
CA GLY A 19 13.78 -8.80 30.68
C GLY A 19 12.81 -9.46 31.67
N ASN A 20 11.55 -9.04 31.67
CA ASN A 20 10.54 -9.65 32.52
C ASN A 20 10.25 -11.08 32.04
N SER A 21 10.39 -12.05 32.97
CA SER A 21 10.13 -13.46 32.67
C SER A 21 8.70 -13.71 32.14
N ASP A 22 7.74 -12.90 32.58
CA ASP A 22 6.36 -13.02 32.16
C ASP A 22 6.19 -12.61 30.69
N PHE A 23 6.90 -11.57 30.25
CA PHE A 23 6.97 -11.17 28.86
C PHE A 23 7.54 -12.27 27.96
N TYR A 24 8.62 -12.93 28.40
CA TYR A 24 9.21 -14.03 27.66
C TYR A 24 8.34 -15.28 27.64
N THR A 25 7.62 -15.54 28.72
CA THR A 25 6.71 -16.69 28.81
C THR A 25 5.54 -16.49 27.83
N ASP A 26 5.01 -15.28 27.75
CA ASP A 26 3.95 -14.94 26.80
C ASP A 26 4.45 -15.01 25.35
N TRP A 27 5.66 -14.54 25.08
CA TRP A 27 6.30 -14.64 23.76
C TRP A 27 6.70 -16.07 23.39
N GLY A 28 6.91 -16.93 24.35
CA GLY A 28 7.26 -18.35 24.16
C GLY A 28 6.06 -19.28 24.06
N ASP A 29 4.83 -18.80 24.25
CA ASP A 29 3.63 -19.62 24.13
C ASP A 29 3.21 -19.74 22.66
N PRO A 30 3.37 -20.92 22.04
CA PRO A 30 3.02 -21.12 20.63
C PRO A 30 1.52 -20.96 20.34
N ARG A 31 0.68 -20.82 21.37
CA ARG A 31 -0.74 -20.50 21.21
C ARG A 31 -0.99 -19.03 20.99
N VAL A 32 -0.02 -18.18 21.41
CA VAL A 32 -0.11 -16.72 21.27
C VAL A 32 0.59 -16.24 20.02
N PHE A 33 1.56 -17.03 19.52
CA PHE A 33 2.44 -16.61 18.42
C PHE A 33 2.55 -17.67 17.34
N THR A 34 1.52 -17.86 16.55
CA THR A 34 1.74 -18.37 15.20
C THR A 34 2.08 -17.18 14.30
N LEU A 35 3.14 -17.29 13.53
CA LEU A 35 3.57 -16.29 12.55
C LEU A 35 2.45 -15.90 11.53
N GLY A 36 1.37 -16.68 11.50
CA GLY A 36 0.19 -16.40 10.71
C GLY A 36 -0.86 -15.55 11.43
N ASP A 37 -0.88 -15.56 12.77
CA ASP A 37 -1.85 -14.83 13.59
C ASP A 37 -1.32 -13.47 14.05
N MET A 38 0.00 -13.28 14.01
CA MET A 38 0.61 -12.00 14.32
C MET A 38 0.61 -11.11 13.09
N GLY A 39 -0.46 -10.36 12.91
CA GLY A 39 -0.38 -9.15 12.13
C GLY A 39 0.77 -8.29 12.67
N VAL A 40 1.57 -7.76 11.76
CA VAL A 40 2.60 -6.75 12.07
C VAL A 40 1.87 -5.57 12.72
N GLY A 41 1.71 -5.56 14.01
CA GLY A 41 0.96 -4.49 14.68
C GLY A 41 0.27 -4.89 15.97
N GLU A 42 0.22 -6.17 16.32
CA GLU A 42 -0.31 -6.58 17.63
C GLU A 42 0.50 -5.95 18.79
N CYS A 43 1.78 -5.70 18.59
CA CYS A 43 2.62 -4.98 19.55
C CYS A 43 2.15 -3.53 19.80
N ALA A 44 1.37 -2.95 18.87
CA ALA A 44 0.78 -1.62 18.99
C ALA A 44 -0.73 -1.67 19.26
N GLY A 45 -1.32 -2.86 19.41
CA GLY A 45 -2.76 -3.04 19.58
C GLY A 45 -3.58 -2.79 18.32
N GLU A 46 -2.95 -2.64 17.17
CA GLU A 46 -3.60 -2.41 15.89
C GLU A 46 -2.98 -3.31 14.81
N VAL A 47 -3.81 -4.16 14.21
CA VAL A 47 -3.38 -5.01 13.09
C VAL A 47 -3.28 -4.14 11.83
N VAL A 48 -2.06 -3.94 11.36
CA VAL A 48 -1.84 -3.26 10.07
C VAL A 48 -2.27 -4.19 8.94
N SER A 49 -3.25 -3.80 8.16
CA SER A 49 -3.75 -4.62 7.06
C SER A 49 -2.73 -4.69 5.92
N LEU A 50 -2.74 -5.81 5.19
CA LEU A 50 -1.90 -5.98 4.00
C LEU A 50 -2.13 -4.85 2.99
N THR A 51 -3.37 -4.39 2.85
CA THR A 51 -3.75 -3.27 1.97
C THR A 51 -3.04 -1.97 2.39
N GLU A 52 -2.95 -1.68 3.69
CA GLU A 52 -2.24 -0.50 4.20
C GLU A 52 -0.73 -0.57 3.91
N VAL A 53 -0.13 -1.75 4.09
CA VAL A 53 1.29 -1.98 3.75
C VAL A 53 1.53 -1.78 2.25
N GLU A 54 0.62 -2.24 1.40
CA GLU A 54 0.73 -2.07 -0.05
C GLU A 54 0.52 -0.63 -0.49
N LEU A 55 -0.42 0.10 0.11
CA LEU A 55 -0.61 1.53 -0.13
C LEU A 55 0.63 2.33 0.29
N ALA A 56 1.21 2.06 1.46
CA ALA A 56 2.47 2.67 1.89
C ALA A 56 3.64 2.33 0.94
N SER A 57 3.67 1.10 0.41
CA SER A 57 4.64 0.72 -0.63
C SER A 57 4.44 1.50 -1.93
N ALA A 58 3.18 1.79 -2.31
CA ALA A 58 2.87 2.61 -3.48
C ALA A 58 3.33 4.07 -3.30
N GLU A 59 3.12 4.65 -2.12
CA GLU A 59 3.63 5.99 -1.78
C GLU A 59 5.16 6.07 -1.84
N ARG A 60 5.85 5.04 -1.33
CA ARG A 60 7.31 4.97 -1.44
C ARG A 60 7.78 4.96 -2.89
N ILE A 61 7.11 4.20 -3.78
CA ILE A 61 7.45 4.16 -5.21
C ILE A 61 7.21 5.53 -5.85
N CYS A 62 6.14 6.24 -5.45
CA CYS A 62 5.86 7.60 -5.91
C CYS A 62 6.94 8.59 -5.46
N PHE A 63 7.41 8.49 -4.21
CA PHE A 63 8.55 9.27 -3.74
C PHE A 63 9.83 8.96 -4.51
N GLU A 64 10.10 7.69 -4.80
CA GLU A 64 11.24 7.29 -5.65
C GLU A 64 11.13 7.88 -7.06
N ALA A 65 9.92 8.10 -7.60
CA ALA A 65 9.72 8.77 -8.88
C ALA A 65 10.22 10.22 -8.82
N GLN A 66 9.94 10.94 -7.73
CA GLN A 66 10.44 12.29 -7.53
C GLN A 66 11.97 12.32 -7.47
N VAL A 67 12.59 11.39 -6.74
CA VAL A 67 14.05 11.28 -6.68
C VAL A 67 14.64 11.07 -8.08
N LYS A 68 14.01 10.22 -8.90
CA LYS A 68 14.47 9.98 -10.28
C LYS A 68 14.31 11.20 -11.19
N LEU A 69 13.28 11.98 -11.00
CA LEU A 69 13.11 13.26 -11.69
C LEU A 69 14.22 14.24 -11.31
N ASP A 70 14.54 14.37 -10.02
CA ASP A 70 15.61 15.25 -9.52
C ASP A 70 17.00 14.82 -10.02
N GLU A 71 17.21 13.50 -10.26
CA GLU A 71 18.39 12.94 -10.91
C GLU A 71 18.42 13.18 -12.43
N GLY A 72 17.35 13.72 -13.03
CA GLY A 72 17.20 13.92 -14.47
C GLY A 72 16.86 12.67 -15.27
N ASN A 73 16.50 11.56 -14.61
CA ASN A 73 16.10 10.31 -15.25
C ASN A 73 14.59 10.29 -15.50
N LEU A 74 14.16 10.88 -16.60
CA LEU A 74 12.75 11.11 -16.91
C LEU A 74 11.96 9.82 -17.18
N GLU A 75 12.58 8.85 -17.87
CA GLU A 75 11.94 7.56 -18.16
C GLU A 75 11.65 6.77 -16.88
N ASP A 76 12.63 6.66 -16.00
CA ASP A 76 12.51 5.92 -14.75
C ASP A 76 11.53 6.63 -13.79
N ALA A 77 11.57 7.96 -13.76
CA ALA A 77 10.65 8.77 -12.97
C ALA A 77 9.18 8.55 -13.40
N GLU A 78 8.90 8.64 -14.69
CA GLU A 78 7.55 8.41 -15.23
C GLU A 78 7.11 6.97 -15.02
N GLY A 79 7.98 5.99 -15.29
CA GLY A 79 7.70 4.58 -15.06
C GLY A 79 7.37 4.27 -13.59
N LYS A 80 8.09 4.89 -12.64
CA LYS A 80 7.80 4.76 -11.20
C LYS A 80 6.49 5.44 -10.81
N ALA A 81 6.17 6.60 -11.36
CA ALA A 81 4.88 7.26 -11.13
C ALA A 81 3.71 6.37 -11.59
N TYR A 82 3.80 5.75 -12.76
CA TYR A 82 2.82 4.79 -13.21
C TYR A 82 2.76 3.53 -12.34
N LYS A 83 3.92 2.96 -11.99
CA LYS A 83 4.01 1.78 -11.11
C LYS A 83 3.39 2.03 -9.74
N SER A 84 3.51 3.24 -9.19
CA SER A 84 2.89 3.60 -7.92
C SER A 84 1.36 3.55 -8.00
N MET A 85 0.77 4.07 -9.08
CA MET A 85 -0.69 3.98 -9.31
C MET A 85 -1.15 2.53 -9.47
N LEU A 86 -0.42 1.71 -10.25
CA LEU A 86 -0.71 0.28 -10.38
C LEU A 86 -0.68 -0.43 -9.02
N ARG A 87 0.32 -0.13 -8.19
CA ARG A 87 0.43 -0.71 -6.84
C ARG A 87 -0.74 -0.29 -5.95
N GLY A 88 -1.16 0.97 -6.00
CA GLY A 88 -2.33 1.45 -5.29
C GLY A 88 -3.64 0.79 -5.76
N ALA A 89 -3.81 0.60 -7.06
CA ALA A 89 -4.95 -0.13 -7.63
C ALA A 89 -4.94 -1.60 -7.18
N THR A 90 -3.77 -2.27 -7.22
CA THR A 90 -3.60 -3.64 -6.72
C THR A 90 -3.98 -3.77 -5.25
N ALA A 91 -3.59 -2.81 -4.41
CA ALA A 91 -3.92 -2.80 -2.99
C ALA A 91 -5.44 -2.76 -2.76
N LEU A 92 -6.16 -1.93 -3.52
CA LEU A 92 -7.62 -1.87 -3.46
C LEU A 92 -8.28 -3.15 -3.97
N LEU A 93 -7.78 -3.72 -5.07
CA LEU A 93 -8.29 -4.98 -5.60
C LEU A 93 -8.11 -6.13 -4.60
N ARG A 94 -6.96 -6.23 -3.93
CA ARG A 94 -6.73 -7.25 -2.90
C ARG A 94 -7.59 -7.12 -1.66
N LYS A 95 -8.14 -5.94 -1.40
CA LYS A 95 -9.11 -5.74 -0.34
C LYS A 95 -10.42 -6.49 -0.64
N GLU A 96 -10.80 -6.56 -1.91
CA GLU A 96 -12.08 -7.14 -2.36
C GLU A 96 -11.91 -8.58 -2.92
N PHE A 97 -10.74 -8.90 -3.47
CA PHE A 97 -10.48 -10.14 -4.19
C PHE A 97 -9.24 -10.87 -3.66
N GLN A 98 -9.32 -12.19 -3.50
CA GLN A 98 -8.18 -13.01 -3.08
C GLN A 98 -7.12 -13.11 -4.19
N ASP A 99 -7.57 -13.28 -5.44
CA ASP A 99 -6.69 -13.41 -6.60
C ASP A 99 -6.70 -12.11 -7.40
N VAL A 100 -5.55 -11.43 -7.45
CA VAL A 100 -5.35 -10.23 -8.24
C VAL A 100 -4.31 -10.52 -9.31
N PRO A 101 -4.57 -10.14 -10.58
CA PRO A 101 -3.63 -10.36 -11.67
C PRO A 101 -2.30 -9.65 -11.42
N SER A 102 -1.25 -10.14 -12.07
CA SER A 102 0.07 -9.51 -12.05
C SER A 102 0.35 -8.65 -13.28
N ASP A 103 -0.44 -8.86 -14.34
CA ASP A 103 -0.32 -8.09 -15.57
C ASP A 103 -0.92 -6.68 -15.39
N PRO A 104 -0.20 -5.61 -15.81
CA PRO A 104 -0.67 -4.24 -15.66
C PRO A 104 -2.01 -3.95 -16.35
N ASP A 105 -2.23 -4.47 -17.55
CA ASP A 105 -3.46 -4.24 -18.31
C ASP A 105 -4.65 -4.89 -17.62
N ASP A 106 -4.49 -6.10 -17.09
CA ASP A 106 -5.52 -6.80 -16.33
C ASP A 106 -5.82 -6.10 -15.00
N ILE A 107 -4.79 -5.57 -14.29
CA ILE A 107 -4.99 -4.76 -13.08
C ILE A 107 -5.83 -3.53 -13.40
N VAL A 108 -5.49 -2.81 -14.47
CA VAL A 108 -6.20 -1.59 -14.87
C VAL A 108 -7.64 -1.91 -15.27
N LEU A 109 -7.86 -3.01 -16.00
CA LEU A 109 -9.18 -3.45 -16.39
C LEU A 109 -10.05 -3.78 -15.16
N GLN A 110 -9.55 -4.59 -14.23
CA GLN A 110 -10.27 -4.91 -13.00
C GLN A 110 -10.52 -3.69 -12.12
N PHE A 111 -9.53 -2.79 -11.98
CA PHE A 111 -9.72 -1.53 -11.27
C PHE A 111 -10.83 -0.68 -11.91
N LYS A 112 -10.85 -0.60 -13.23
CA LYS A 112 -11.89 0.11 -13.97
C LYS A 112 -13.27 -0.48 -13.69
N GLU A 113 -13.43 -1.79 -13.85
CA GLU A 113 -14.72 -2.47 -13.69
C GLU A 113 -15.25 -2.41 -12.25
N HIS A 114 -14.38 -2.67 -11.26
CA HIS A 114 -14.82 -2.83 -9.87
C HIS A 114 -14.81 -1.53 -9.06
N PHE A 115 -13.96 -0.57 -9.38
CA PHE A 115 -13.80 0.65 -8.59
C PHE A 115 -14.21 1.93 -9.32
N TYR A 116 -13.81 2.06 -10.59
CA TYR A 116 -14.04 3.30 -11.33
C TYR A 116 -15.48 3.39 -11.88
N ASP A 117 -15.94 2.39 -12.61
CA ASP A 117 -17.28 2.38 -13.24
C ASP A 117 -18.39 2.23 -12.19
N THR A 118 -18.13 1.54 -11.08
CA THR A 118 -19.02 1.43 -9.92
C THR A 118 -19.09 2.70 -9.07
N LYS A 119 -18.19 3.65 -9.30
CA LYS A 119 -18.04 4.88 -8.51
C LYS A 119 -17.63 4.64 -7.04
N ILE A 120 -17.07 3.50 -6.71
CA ILE A 120 -16.46 3.24 -5.41
C ILE A 120 -15.20 4.12 -5.27
N PHE A 121 -14.38 4.19 -6.34
CA PHE A 121 -13.25 5.10 -6.43
C PHE A 121 -13.71 6.50 -6.88
N PHE A 122 -14.31 7.22 -5.95
CA PHE A 122 -14.93 8.51 -6.24
C PHE A 122 -14.49 9.55 -5.19
N ASP A 123 -13.97 10.66 -5.66
CA ASP A 123 -13.68 11.82 -4.82
C ASP A 123 -14.85 12.80 -4.80
N ARG A 124 -15.14 13.36 -3.62
CA ARG A 124 -16.28 14.27 -3.43
C ARG A 124 -16.19 15.52 -4.30
N PHE A 125 -14.98 16.03 -4.52
CA PHE A 125 -14.72 17.27 -5.25
C PHE A 125 -14.27 17.02 -6.69
N ALA A 126 -13.33 16.09 -6.89
CA ALA A 126 -12.76 15.74 -8.19
C ALA A 126 -13.58 14.67 -8.95
N LYS A 127 -14.60 14.09 -8.31
CA LYS A 127 -15.42 13.00 -8.87
C LYS A 127 -14.55 11.80 -9.28
N GLY A 128 -14.60 11.35 -10.52
CA GLY A 128 -13.78 10.26 -11.05
C GLY A 128 -12.43 10.70 -11.64
N LYS A 129 -12.03 11.97 -11.48
CA LYS A 129 -10.84 12.52 -12.16
C LYS A 129 -9.56 11.76 -11.81
N PHE A 130 -9.37 11.43 -10.53
CA PHE A 130 -8.14 10.79 -10.07
C PHE A 130 -8.00 9.35 -10.61
N GLY A 131 -9.09 8.58 -10.71
CA GLY A 131 -9.07 7.26 -11.36
C GLY A 131 -8.70 7.32 -12.84
N LYS A 132 -9.11 8.40 -13.54
CA LYS A 132 -8.74 8.60 -14.93
C LYS A 132 -7.24 8.74 -15.18
N TYR A 133 -6.46 9.15 -14.19
CA TYR A 133 -5.01 9.27 -14.36
C TYR A 133 -4.37 7.91 -14.67
N LEU A 134 -4.76 6.88 -13.93
CA LEU A 134 -4.32 5.51 -14.20
C LEU A 134 -4.80 5.01 -15.57
N LEU A 135 -6.11 5.16 -15.86
CA LEU A 135 -6.70 4.69 -17.12
C LEU A 135 -6.06 5.38 -18.32
N ASN A 136 -5.95 6.71 -18.30
CA ASN A 136 -5.37 7.47 -19.40
C ASN A 136 -3.88 7.14 -19.61
N ARG A 137 -3.13 6.91 -18.53
CA ARG A 137 -1.72 6.53 -18.65
C ARG A 137 -1.56 5.16 -19.30
N ASN A 138 -2.43 4.22 -18.95
CA ASN A 138 -2.41 2.88 -19.54
C ASN A 138 -2.77 2.91 -21.04
N GLU A 139 -3.81 3.66 -21.41
CA GLU A 139 -4.26 3.78 -22.80
C GLU A 139 -3.30 4.60 -23.67
N ASN A 140 -2.69 5.64 -23.10
CA ASN A 140 -1.86 6.62 -23.81
C ASN A 140 -0.53 6.85 -23.09
N PRO A 141 0.43 5.91 -23.19
CA PRO A 141 1.75 6.11 -22.61
C PRO A 141 2.46 7.31 -23.27
N PRO A 142 3.10 8.18 -22.49
CA PRO A 142 3.78 9.35 -23.04
C PRO A 142 5.02 8.95 -23.83
N THR A 143 5.21 9.56 -25.02
CA THR A 143 6.34 9.30 -25.91
C THR A 143 7.43 10.37 -25.81
N ASP A 144 7.05 11.63 -25.58
CA ASP A 144 7.96 12.76 -25.52
C ASP A 144 8.07 13.30 -24.09
N LEU A 145 9.00 12.71 -23.33
CA LEU A 145 9.19 13.06 -21.92
C LEU A 145 9.99 14.37 -21.79
N ASN A 146 9.49 15.26 -20.94
CA ASN A 146 10.19 16.43 -20.45
C ASN A 146 9.91 16.64 -18.96
N ASN A 147 10.68 17.47 -18.29
CA ASN A 147 10.58 17.70 -16.85
C ASN A 147 9.16 18.08 -16.42
N ASP A 148 8.51 19.00 -17.11
CA ASP A 148 7.18 19.50 -16.74
C ASP A 148 6.11 18.40 -16.88
N LEU A 149 6.22 17.57 -17.92
CA LEU A 149 5.30 16.44 -18.12
C LEU A 149 5.50 15.39 -17.04
N VAL A 150 6.75 15.00 -16.76
CA VAL A 150 7.06 13.99 -15.76
C VAL A 150 6.67 14.47 -14.35
N HIS A 151 6.96 15.72 -14.01
CA HIS A 151 6.51 16.32 -12.75
C HIS A 151 4.98 16.22 -12.60
N ARG A 152 4.24 16.57 -13.66
CA ARG A 152 2.79 16.43 -13.66
C ARG A 152 2.33 14.99 -13.50
N LYS A 153 3.04 14.00 -14.09
CA LYS A 153 2.70 12.57 -13.91
C LYS A 153 2.92 12.10 -12.48
N ILE A 154 3.93 12.61 -11.81
CA ILE A 154 4.16 12.36 -10.37
C ILE A 154 3.03 12.98 -9.53
N GLU A 155 2.63 14.22 -9.79
CA GLU A 155 1.48 14.86 -9.11
C GLU A 155 0.18 14.08 -9.34
N GLU A 156 -0.08 13.62 -10.58
CA GLU A 156 -1.24 12.78 -10.91
C GLU A 156 -1.22 11.47 -10.12
N SER A 157 -0.05 10.85 -9.93
CA SER A 157 0.08 9.63 -9.13
C SER A 157 -0.12 9.88 -7.64
N GLN A 158 0.35 10.99 -7.08
CA GLN A 158 0.10 11.39 -5.70
C GLN A 158 -1.40 11.55 -5.43
N LEU A 159 -2.09 12.29 -6.29
CA LEU A 159 -3.55 12.49 -6.19
C LEU A 159 -4.34 11.18 -6.33
N PHE A 160 -3.86 10.26 -7.17
CA PHE A 160 -4.44 8.93 -7.27
C PHE A 160 -4.27 8.15 -5.96
N LEU A 161 -3.10 8.19 -5.34
CA LEU A 161 -2.82 7.49 -4.08
C LEU A 161 -3.61 8.09 -2.92
N GLU A 162 -3.74 9.40 -2.82
CA GLU A 162 -4.60 10.05 -1.83
C GLU A 162 -6.07 9.58 -1.96
N ALA A 163 -6.56 9.49 -3.21
CA ALA A 163 -7.90 8.95 -3.48
C ALA A 163 -8.00 7.46 -3.13
N ALA A 164 -6.94 6.68 -3.33
CA ALA A 164 -6.89 5.26 -2.98
C ALA A 164 -6.98 5.06 -1.45
N HIS A 165 -6.23 5.83 -0.67
CA HIS A 165 -6.35 5.83 0.79
C HIS A 165 -7.75 6.22 1.26
N ALA A 166 -8.33 7.27 0.70
CA ALA A 166 -9.68 7.70 1.02
C ALA A 166 -10.74 6.65 0.64
N CYS A 167 -10.53 5.95 -0.48
CA CYS A 167 -11.38 4.83 -0.90
C CYS A 167 -11.29 3.68 0.10
N TYR A 168 -10.08 3.24 0.44
CA TYR A 168 -9.86 2.18 1.41
C TYR A 168 -10.48 2.50 2.78
N ALA A 169 -10.31 3.71 3.28
CA ALA A 169 -10.92 4.13 4.55
C ALA A 169 -12.45 3.97 4.53
N ARG A 170 -13.10 4.36 3.42
CA ARG A 170 -14.56 4.19 3.28
C ARG A 170 -15.00 2.73 3.26
N LEU A 171 -14.24 1.85 2.58
CA LEU A 171 -14.53 0.41 2.54
C LEU A 171 -14.42 -0.20 3.94
N ARG A 172 -13.37 0.13 4.68
CA ARG A 172 -13.17 -0.33 6.06
C ARG A 172 -14.29 0.13 7.00
N ASP A 173 -14.71 1.40 6.87
CA ASP A 173 -15.80 1.94 7.69
C ASP A 173 -17.15 1.29 7.39
N ALA A 174 -17.40 0.90 6.13
CA ALA A 174 -18.61 0.18 5.73
C ALA A 174 -18.65 -1.22 6.37
N GLU A 175 -17.57 -2.00 6.28
CA GLU A 175 -17.46 -3.33 6.89
C GLU A 175 -17.64 -3.29 8.43
N THR A 176 -17.07 -2.28 9.07
CA THR A 176 -17.18 -2.12 10.53
C THR A 176 -18.63 -1.88 10.96
N LYS A 177 -19.43 -1.21 10.13
CA LYS A 177 -20.85 -0.97 10.38
C LYS A 177 -21.69 -2.22 10.17
N GLU A 178 -21.42 -3.00 9.12
CA GLU A 178 -22.11 -4.26 8.84
C GLU A 178 -21.88 -5.30 9.94
N ASN A 179 -20.68 -5.37 10.48
CA ASN A 179 -20.34 -6.31 11.56
C ASN A 179 -20.93 -5.94 12.94
N ARG A 180 -21.49 -4.74 13.08
CA ARG A 180 -22.10 -4.23 14.34
C ARG A 180 -23.63 -4.26 14.32
N GLY A 181 -24.26 -4.59 13.22
CA GLY A 181 -25.72 -4.67 13.04
C GLY A 181 -26.21 -6.09 13.07
#